data_68b133864568c42cf7a029ccc2c0f5e2
#
_entry.id   68b133864568c42cf7a029ccc2c0f5e2
#
_cell.length_a   1.000
_cell.length_b   1.000
_cell.length_c   1.000
_cell.angle_alpha   90.00
_cell.angle_beta   90.00
_cell.angle_gamma   90.00
#
_symmetry.space_group_name_H-M   'P 1'
#
loop_
_entity.id
_entity.type
_entity.pdbx_description
1 polymer ?
#
loop_
_entity_poly.entity_id
_entity_poly.type
_entity_poly.pdbx_seq_one_letter_code
_entity_poly.pdbx_strand_id
1 'polypeptide(L)'
;MSFIYHLTPLAIIAWGATLWFMYRHFKNWREVKPQNVEEVTNEDEWEAVKNDTLMYRTLGALAVTVVMFAAVELLHLDLEISAVSLGGAGIAMSISMLGVPEEKRMDIHEVVHKVEWGALLFFAGLFVMVGGLEAMGYLEAIANMIFDNFGPDGTIHNSPVVLVIVLIWVSAIASAIVDNIPFCAAMLPVILEIGELSKDPITGIAEVDIIPLYWALAIGCGFGGNATPIGSSANVMTIAISERGGHKISTKEWLGVGVPVMIITC
;
A
#
# COMPACT_ATOMS: atom_id res chain seq x y z
N MET A 1 -7.79 -11.91 8.76
CA MET A 1 -6.66 -12.75 9.28
C MET A 1 -5.91 -13.46 8.18
N SER A 2 -6.59 -14.02 7.17
CA SER A 2 -5.95 -14.72 6.04
C SER A 2 -4.84 -13.89 5.36
N PHE A 3 -5.10 -12.61 5.08
CA PHE A 3 -4.15 -11.68 4.45
C PHE A 3 -2.83 -11.56 5.25
N ILE A 4 -2.91 -11.33 6.56
CA ILE A 4 -1.73 -11.15 7.41
C ILE A 4 -0.89 -12.44 7.46
N TYR A 5 -1.53 -13.60 7.67
CA TYR A 5 -0.82 -14.87 7.78
C TYR A 5 -0.10 -15.27 6.49
N HIS A 6 -0.66 -14.95 5.33
CA HIS A 6 -0.08 -15.35 4.04
C HIS A 6 0.92 -14.32 3.51
N LEU A 7 0.63 -13.02 3.64
CA LEU A 7 1.49 -11.99 3.08
C LEU A 7 2.64 -11.56 3.99
N THR A 8 2.49 -11.63 5.32
CA THR A 8 3.56 -11.23 6.24
C THR A 8 4.84 -12.05 6.06
N PRO A 9 4.80 -13.40 5.96
CA PRO A 9 6.01 -14.18 5.71
C PRO A 9 6.68 -13.81 4.37
N LEU A 10 5.89 -13.60 3.32
CA LEU A 10 6.40 -13.20 2.01
C LEU A 10 7.03 -11.81 2.07
N ALA A 11 6.39 -10.87 2.76
CA ALA A 11 6.93 -9.51 2.96
C ALA A 11 8.26 -9.54 3.74
N ILE A 12 8.39 -10.37 4.77
CA ILE A 12 9.63 -10.54 5.54
C ILE A 12 10.74 -11.12 4.64
N ILE A 13 10.43 -12.14 3.83
CA ILE A 13 11.40 -12.72 2.90
C ILE A 13 11.84 -11.68 1.87
N ALA A 14 10.90 -10.96 1.26
CA ALA A 14 11.16 -9.90 0.29
C ALA A 14 12.01 -8.77 0.91
N TRP A 15 11.70 -8.37 2.14
CA TRP A 15 12.49 -7.39 2.89
C TRP A 15 13.91 -7.88 3.15
N GLY A 16 14.08 -9.13 3.60
CA GLY A 16 15.39 -9.74 3.79
C GLY A 16 16.22 -9.83 2.50
N ALA A 17 15.57 -10.22 1.39
CA ALA A 17 16.20 -10.25 0.07
C ALA A 17 16.62 -8.85 -0.41
N THR A 18 15.77 -7.84 -0.18
CA THR A 18 16.08 -6.44 -0.47
C THR A 18 17.28 -5.95 0.35
N LEU A 19 17.29 -6.21 1.66
CA LEU A 19 18.43 -5.85 2.52
C LEU A 19 19.73 -6.52 2.07
N TRP A 20 19.67 -7.80 1.72
CA TRP A 20 20.82 -8.52 1.20
C TRP A 20 21.34 -7.93 -0.12
N PHE A 21 20.42 -7.60 -1.06
CA PHE A 21 20.76 -6.93 -2.31
C PHE A 21 21.41 -5.56 -2.05
N MET A 22 20.79 -4.73 -1.21
CA MET A 22 21.30 -3.40 -0.85
C MET A 22 22.69 -3.49 -0.19
N TYR A 23 22.84 -4.44 0.75
CA TYR A 23 24.11 -4.69 1.40
C TYR A 23 25.23 -5.08 0.41
N ARG A 24 24.89 -5.80 -0.65
CA ARG A 24 25.85 -6.20 -1.68
C ARG A 24 26.10 -5.09 -2.70
N HIS A 25 25.05 -4.39 -3.09
CA HIS A 25 25.10 -3.33 -4.10
C HIS A 25 25.90 -2.12 -3.60
N PHE A 26 25.67 -1.70 -2.37
CA PHE A 26 26.34 -0.57 -1.77
C PHE A 26 27.60 -0.96 -0.96
N LYS A 27 28.33 -1.96 -1.40
CA LYS A 27 29.55 -2.43 -0.73
C LYS A 27 30.57 -1.32 -0.46
N ASN A 28 30.75 -0.42 -1.42
CA ASN A 28 31.72 0.69 -1.31
C ASN A 28 31.30 1.77 -0.30
N TRP A 29 30.01 1.88 0.01
CA TRP A 29 29.49 2.89 0.95
C TRP A 29 29.73 2.51 2.42
N ARG A 30 30.05 1.25 2.71
CA ARG A 30 30.31 0.78 4.08
C ARG A 30 31.59 1.38 4.68
N GLU A 31 32.52 1.79 3.83
CA GLU A 31 33.79 2.37 4.25
C GLU A 31 33.73 3.91 4.36
N VAL A 32 32.66 4.50 3.84
CA VAL A 32 32.43 5.96 3.91
C VAL A 32 31.93 6.30 5.30
N LYS A 33 32.75 7.01 6.07
CA LYS A 33 32.28 7.60 7.33
C LYS A 33 31.44 8.84 7.00
N PRO A 34 30.18 8.93 7.48
CA PRO A 34 29.40 10.15 7.30
C PRO A 34 30.15 11.34 7.91
N GLN A 35 30.18 12.46 7.22
CA GLN A 35 30.95 13.63 7.66
C GLN A 35 30.34 14.34 8.88
N ASN A 36 29.05 14.13 9.17
CA ASN A 36 28.30 14.84 10.21
C ASN A 36 27.64 13.90 11.23
N VAL A 37 28.27 12.75 11.54
CA VAL A 37 27.71 11.78 12.51
C VAL A 37 27.46 12.41 13.87
N GLU A 38 28.40 13.27 14.34
CA GLU A 38 28.27 13.92 15.62
C GLU A 38 27.12 14.94 15.67
N GLU A 39 26.87 15.62 14.57
CA GLU A 39 25.78 16.59 14.46
C GLU A 39 24.41 15.91 14.48
N VAL A 40 24.25 14.81 13.73
CA VAL A 40 23.01 14.01 13.69
C VAL A 40 22.80 13.22 14.99
N THR A 41 23.88 12.74 15.65
CA THR A 41 23.76 11.97 16.90
C THR A 41 23.51 12.85 18.12
N ASN A 42 23.85 14.13 18.04
CA ASN A 42 23.64 15.10 19.11
C ASN A 42 22.30 15.85 19.01
N GLU A 43 21.53 15.65 17.94
CA GLU A 43 20.17 16.17 17.90
C GLU A 43 19.29 15.42 18.92
N ASP A 44 18.69 16.17 19.83
CA ASP A 44 17.70 15.61 20.76
C ASP A 44 16.40 15.37 20.01
N GLU A 45 16.11 14.09 19.72
CA GLU A 45 14.89 13.65 19.03
C GLU A 45 13.62 14.15 19.74
N TRP A 46 13.70 14.38 21.05
CA TRP A 46 12.58 14.85 21.87
C TRP A 46 12.30 16.35 21.70
N GLU A 47 13.22 17.13 21.19
CA GLU A 47 12.95 18.55 20.86
C GLU A 47 11.87 18.70 19.80
N ALA A 48 11.69 17.72 18.93
CA ALA A 48 10.61 17.70 17.93
C ALA A 48 9.22 17.49 18.57
N VAL A 49 9.17 16.94 19.78
CA VAL A 49 7.93 16.65 20.50
C VAL A 49 7.49 17.85 21.32
N LYS A 50 6.62 18.68 20.76
CA LYS A 50 6.11 19.88 21.44
C LYS A 50 5.20 19.59 22.64
N ASN A 51 4.59 18.41 22.72
CA ASN A 51 3.65 18.01 23.76
C ASN A 51 3.61 16.49 23.92
N ASP A 52 4.36 15.98 24.90
CA ASP A 52 4.48 14.54 25.20
C ASP A 52 3.14 13.91 25.55
N THR A 53 2.31 14.61 26.33
CA THR A 53 1.01 14.11 26.74
C THR A 53 0.09 13.92 25.52
N LEU A 54 0.11 14.87 24.59
CA LEU A 54 -0.65 14.76 23.34
C LEU A 54 -0.14 13.62 22.47
N MET A 55 1.17 13.49 22.33
CA MET A 55 1.80 12.40 21.58
C MET A 55 1.37 11.03 22.11
N TYR A 56 1.52 10.77 23.43
CA TYR A 56 1.14 9.48 24.00
C TYR A 56 -0.36 9.19 23.91
N ARG A 57 -1.22 10.22 24.05
CA ARG A 57 -2.67 10.06 23.88
C ARG A 57 -3.03 9.71 22.45
N THR A 58 -2.43 10.37 21.47
CA THR A 58 -2.68 10.11 20.04
C THR A 58 -2.16 8.73 19.64
N LEU A 59 -0.96 8.36 20.09
CA LEU A 59 -0.43 7.01 19.89
C LEU A 59 -1.30 5.94 20.55
N GLY A 60 -1.84 6.20 21.75
CA GLY A 60 -2.79 5.33 22.42
C GLY A 60 -4.08 5.16 21.61
N ALA A 61 -4.66 6.25 21.09
CA ALA A 61 -5.83 6.20 20.23
C ALA A 61 -5.56 5.43 18.93
N LEU A 62 -4.40 5.63 18.32
CA LEU A 62 -3.97 4.87 17.14
C LEU A 62 -3.84 3.37 17.46
N ALA A 63 -3.20 3.03 18.58
CA ALA A 63 -3.06 1.63 18.99
C ALA A 63 -4.44 0.97 19.22
N VAL A 64 -5.37 1.68 19.88
CA VAL A 64 -6.76 1.21 20.06
C VAL A 64 -7.45 0.99 18.71
N THR A 65 -7.27 1.91 17.76
CA THR A 65 -7.86 1.79 16.41
C THR A 65 -7.30 0.56 15.68
N VAL A 66 -5.99 0.32 15.75
CA VAL A 66 -5.36 -0.87 15.15
C VAL A 66 -5.86 -2.16 15.79
N VAL A 67 -6.00 -2.18 17.12
CA VAL A 67 -6.59 -3.33 17.84
C VAL A 67 -8.05 -3.53 17.44
N MET A 68 -8.81 -2.46 17.24
CA MET A 68 -10.20 -2.53 16.77
C MET A 68 -10.29 -3.14 15.37
N PHE A 69 -9.40 -2.81 14.43
CA PHE A 69 -9.36 -3.47 13.11
C PHE A 69 -9.16 -4.98 13.24
N ALA A 70 -8.21 -5.39 14.07
CA ALA A 70 -8.00 -6.81 14.34
C ALA A 70 -9.18 -7.47 15.05
N ALA A 71 -9.82 -6.79 15.99
CA ALA A 71 -10.97 -7.29 16.74
C ALA A 71 -12.21 -7.46 15.84
N VAL A 72 -12.50 -6.50 14.96
CA VAL A 72 -13.62 -6.59 14.00
C VAL A 72 -13.51 -7.86 13.16
N GLU A 73 -12.32 -8.14 12.65
CA GLU A 73 -12.09 -9.34 11.83
C GLU A 73 -12.09 -10.62 12.66
N LEU A 74 -11.44 -10.63 13.84
CA LEU A 74 -11.30 -11.80 14.68
C LEU A 74 -12.64 -12.24 15.30
N LEU A 75 -13.45 -11.26 15.70
CA LEU A 75 -14.74 -11.50 16.38
C LEU A 75 -15.91 -11.53 15.39
N HIS A 76 -15.63 -11.41 14.09
CA HIS A 76 -16.64 -11.33 13.02
C HIS A 76 -17.72 -10.28 13.32
N LEU A 77 -17.30 -9.11 13.80
CA LEU A 77 -18.23 -8.01 14.08
C LEU A 77 -18.74 -7.43 12.77
N ASP A 78 -20.03 -7.17 12.71
CA ASP A 78 -20.68 -6.55 11.55
C ASP A 78 -20.45 -5.03 11.55
N LEU A 79 -19.16 -4.64 11.50
CA LEU A 79 -18.70 -3.25 11.49
C LEU A 79 -17.80 -3.03 10.28
N GLU A 80 -18.09 -1.99 9.50
CA GLU A 80 -17.24 -1.60 8.41
C GLU A 80 -15.90 -1.00 8.89
N ILE A 81 -14.82 -1.33 8.20
CA ILE A 81 -13.47 -0.80 8.47
C ILE A 81 -13.44 0.73 8.42
N SER A 82 -14.21 1.32 7.51
CA SER A 82 -14.41 2.78 7.40
C SER A 82 -14.97 3.40 8.68
N ALA A 83 -15.95 2.75 9.30
CA ALA A 83 -16.55 3.21 10.56
C ALA A 83 -15.55 3.16 11.72
N VAL A 84 -14.71 2.11 11.79
CA VAL A 84 -13.63 1.99 12.78
C VAL A 84 -12.59 3.10 12.58
N SER A 85 -12.21 3.39 11.34
CA SER A 85 -11.25 4.47 11.03
C SER A 85 -11.76 5.84 11.46
N LEU A 86 -13.01 6.17 11.10
CA LEU A 86 -13.64 7.44 11.47
C LEU A 86 -13.86 7.55 12.99
N GLY A 87 -14.28 6.46 13.62
CA GLY A 87 -14.41 6.38 15.07
C GLY A 87 -13.07 6.60 15.78
N GLY A 88 -12.01 5.96 15.32
CA GLY A 88 -10.65 6.13 15.81
C GLY A 88 -10.15 7.58 15.68
N ALA A 89 -10.37 8.21 14.53
CA ALA A 89 -10.05 9.62 14.33
C ALA A 89 -10.84 10.52 15.28
N GLY A 90 -12.14 10.27 15.46
CA GLY A 90 -13.00 11.00 16.41
C GLY A 90 -12.53 10.85 17.85
N ILE A 91 -12.12 9.63 18.25
CA ILE A 91 -11.56 9.36 19.59
C ILE A 91 -10.24 10.12 19.76
N ALA A 92 -9.33 10.05 18.77
CA ALA A 92 -8.06 10.76 18.83
C ALA A 92 -8.25 12.27 18.98
N MET A 93 -9.17 12.86 18.21
CA MET A 93 -9.53 14.29 18.32
C MET A 93 -10.11 14.62 19.69
N SER A 94 -11.05 13.81 20.19
CA SER A 94 -11.69 14.04 21.50
C SER A 94 -10.69 13.95 22.65
N ILE A 95 -9.83 12.94 22.64
CA ILE A 95 -8.81 12.74 23.68
C ILE A 95 -7.75 13.85 23.62
N SER A 96 -7.42 14.37 22.45
CA SER A 96 -6.48 15.49 22.31
C SER A 96 -6.96 16.79 22.96
N MET A 97 -8.28 16.93 23.11
CA MET A 97 -8.91 18.13 23.71
C MET A 97 -9.17 17.98 25.22
N LEU A 98 -9.27 16.73 25.72
CA LEU A 98 -9.61 16.47 27.13
C LEU A 98 -8.50 16.92 28.08
N GLY A 99 -8.86 17.81 29.03
CA GLY A 99 -7.95 18.27 30.08
C GLY A 99 -6.83 19.19 29.59
N VAL A 100 -6.93 19.70 28.36
CA VAL A 100 -6.01 20.69 27.81
C VAL A 100 -6.63 22.06 27.99
N PRO A 101 -5.91 23.07 28.57
CA PRO A 101 -6.39 24.45 28.65
C PRO A 101 -6.73 24.98 27.25
N GLU A 102 -7.73 25.85 27.16
CA GLU A 102 -8.22 26.38 25.87
C GLU A 102 -7.11 26.99 25.01
N GLU A 103 -6.17 27.68 25.63
CA GLU A 103 -5.01 28.31 24.97
C GLU A 103 -4.02 27.32 24.32
N LYS A 104 -4.07 26.04 24.74
CA LYS A 104 -3.18 24.96 24.25
C LYS A 104 -3.94 23.88 23.48
N ARG A 105 -5.25 24.05 23.27
CA ARG A 105 -6.03 23.12 22.47
C ARG A 105 -5.64 23.23 21.01
N MET A 106 -5.57 22.08 20.36
CA MET A 106 -5.36 22.03 18.91
C MET A 106 -6.62 22.60 18.24
N ASP A 107 -6.44 23.54 17.33
CA ASP A 107 -7.55 24.06 16.53
C ASP A 107 -8.02 22.97 15.55
N ILE A 108 -9.30 22.61 15.63
CA ILE A 108 -9.91 21.64 14.71
C ILE A 108 -9.75 22.10 13.26
N HIS A 109 -9.83 23.39 13.00
CA HIS A 109 -9.63 23.92 11.65
C HIS A 109 -8.21 23.63 11.15
N GLU A 110 -7.19 23.75 12.00
CA GLU A 110 -5.81 23.42 11.64
C GLU A 110 -5.65 21.92 11.30
N VAL A 111 -6.30 21.04 12.07
CA VAL A 111 -6.28 19.58 11.82
C VAL A 111 -6.96 19.27 10.50
N VAL A 112 -8.14 19.84 10.24
CA VAL A 112 -8.89 19.64 8.99
C VAL A 112 -8.11 20.18 7.78
N HIS A 113 -7.39 21.28 7.94
CA HIS A 113 -6.51 21.81 6.89
C HIS A 113 -5.31 20.90 6.57
N LYS A 114 -4.86 20.07 7.52
CA LYS A 114 -3.78 19.11 7.30
C LYS A 114 -4.24 17.83 6.59
N VAL A 115 -5.56 17.64 6.45
CA VAL A 115 -6.10 16.52 5.65
C VAL A 115 -5.79 16.76 4.19
N GLU A 116 -5.26 15.74 3.54
CA GLU A 116 -4.93 15.78 2.10
C GLU A 116 -6.21 15.67 1.25
N TRP A 117 -7.03 16.71 1.25
CA TRP A 117 -8.28 16.77 0.48
C TRP A 117 -8.08 16.50 -1.01
N GLY A 118 -6.91 16.89 -1.55
CA GLY A 118 -6.55 16.62 -2.93
C GLY A 118 -6.48 15.10 -3.24
N ALA A 119 -5.90 14.33 -2.34
CA ALA A 119 -5.84 12.87 -2.46
C ALA A 119 -7.25 12.24 -2.37
N LEU A 120 -8.08 12.71 -1.42
CA LEU A 120 -9.45 12.21 -1.28
C LEU A 120 -10.30 12.49 -2.52
N LEU A 121 -10.23 13.70 -3.07
CA LEU A 121 -10.92 14.06 -4.31
C LEU A 121 -10.40 13.29 -5.51
N PHE A 122 -9.10 13.05 -5.58
CA PHE A 122 -8.49 12.20 -6.60
C PHE A 122 -9.06 10.77 -6.55
N PHE A 123 -9.09 10.15 -5.36
CA PHE A 123 -9.68 8.81 -5.21
C PHE A 123 -11.17 8.79 -5.54
N ALA A 124 -11.93 9.80 -5.10
CA ALA A 124 -13.34 9.90 -5.46
C ALA A 124 -13.54 9.97 -6.99
N GLY A 125 -12.74 10.77 -7.69
CA GLY A 125 -12.75 10.84 -9.16
C GLY A 125 -12.34 9.53 -9.82
N LEU A 126 -11.32 8.85 -9.26
CA LEU A 126 -10.88 7.54 -9.73
C LEU A 126 -12.01 6.50 -9.63
N PHE A 127 -12.70 6.40 -8.49
CA PHE A 127 -13.81 5.45 -8.32
C PHE A 127 -14.97 5.75 -9.27
N VAL A 128 -15.25 7.01 -9.53
CA VAL A 128 -16.26 7.38 -10.54
C VAL A 128 -15.85 6.91 -11.94
N MET A 129 -14.57 7.09 -12.32
CA MET A 129 -14.06 6.60 -13.60
C MET A 129 -14.09 5.08 -13.70
N VAL A 130 -13.66 4.37 -12.65
CA VAL A 130 -13.69 2.90 -12.60
C VAL A 130 -15.13 2.39 -12.72
N GLY A 131 -16.08 2.97 -11.97
CA GLY A 131 -17.51 2.65 -12.10
C GLY A 131 -18.07 2.92 -13.49
N GLY A 132 -17.59 3.97 -14.16
CA GLY A 132 -17.93 4.24 -15.57
C GLY A 132 -17.40 3.17 -16.52
N LEU A 133 -16.16 2.70 -16.32
CA LEU A 133 -15.57 1.61 -17.12
C LEU A 133 -16.30 0.28 -16.89
N GLU A 134 -16.70 0.00 -15.65
CA GLU A 134 -17.50 -1.16 -15.27
C GLU A 134 -18.85 -1.12 -15.98
N ALA A 135 -19.58 -0.02 -15.89
CA ALA A 135 -20.87 0.17 -16.56
C ALA A 135 -20.82 0.03 -18.10
N MET A 136 -19.67 0.29 -18.72
CA MET A 136 -19.42 0.11 -20.14
C MET A 136 -18.92 -1.29 -20.52
N GLY A 137 -18.75 -2.21 -19.56
CA GLY A 137 -18.27 -3.57 -19.80
C GLY A 137 -16.75 -3.69 -20.07
N TYR A 138 -15.97 -2.62 -19.88
CA TYR A 138 -14.51 -2.69 -20.11
C TYR A 138 -13.79 -3.59 -19.09
N LEU A 139 -14.27 -3.60 -17.84
CA LEU A 139 -13.66 -4.45 -16.81
C LEU A 139 -13.94 -5.93 -17.09
N GLU A 140 -15.17 -6.26 -17.53
CA GLU A 140 -15.53 -7.59 -17.99
C GLU A 140 -14.65 -8.02 -19.19
N ALA A 141 -14.44 -7.13 -20.16
CA ALA A 141 -13.56 -7.43 -21.31
C ALA A 141 -12.13 -7.73 -20.89
N ILE A 142 -11.58 -6.99 -19.91
CA ILE A 142 -10.24 -7.24 -19.35
C ILE A 142 -10.21 -8.57 -18.59
N ALA A 143 -11.23 -8.84 -17.79
CA ALA A 143 -11.35 -10.09 -17.04
C ALA A 143 -11.41 -11.31 -17.98
N ASN A 144 -12.26 -11.24 -19.02
CA ASN A 144 -12.35 -12.27 -20.05
C ASN A 144 -11.01 -12.49 -20.75
N MET A 145 -10.33 -11.41 -21.14
CA MET A 145 -9.01 -11.52 -21.78
C MET A 145 -7.98 -12.24 -20.88
N ILE A 146 -7.99 -11.96 -19.60
CA ILE A 146 -7.09 -12.62 -18.63
C ILE A 146 -7.52 -14.08 -18.42
N PHE A 147 -8.80 -14.31 -18.21
CA PHE A 147 -9.36 -15.64 -17.92
C PHE A 147 -9.22 -16.60 -19.11
N ASP A 148 -9.57 -16.16 -20.32
CA ASP A 148 -9.49 -16.96 -21.54
C ASP A 148 -8.05 -17.36 -21.90
N ASN A 149 -7.07 -16.57 -21.52
CA ASN A 149 -5.67 -16.87 -21.82
C ASN A 149 -4.95 -17.63 -20.70
N PHE A 150 -5.26 -17.36 -19.45
CA PHE A 150 -4.50 -17.84 -18.28
C PHE A 150 -5.35 -18.54 -17.22
N GLY A 151 -6.66 -18.61 -17.41
CA GLY A 151 -7.59 -19.35 -16.52
C GLY A 151 -7.43 -20.86 -16.61
N PRO A 152 -8.26 -21.64 -15.89
CA PRO A 152 -8.19 -23.11 -15.85
C PRO A 152 -8.23 -23.78 -17.24
N ASP A 153 -9.03 -23.23 -18.16
CA ASP A 153 -9.14 -23.67 -19.56
C ASP A 153 -8.45 -22.70 -20.54
N GLY A 154 -7.52 -21.91 -20.06
CA GLY A 154 -6.87 -20.85 -20.82
C GLY A 154 -6.09 -21.35 -22.04
N THR A 155 -6.11 -20.57 -23.12
CA THR A 155 -5.46 -20.89 -24.41
C THR A 155 -3.93 -20.89 -24.33
N ILE A 156 -3.33 -20.09 -23.43
CA ILE A 156 -1.88 -20.01 -23.28
C ILE A 156 -1.42 -21.00 -22.20
N HIS A 157 -2.13 -21.06 -21.08
CA HIS A 157 -1.80 -21.97 -19.98
C HIS A 157 -3.03 -22.18 -19.09
N ASN A 158 -3.31 -23.42 -18.74
CA ASN A 158 -4.47 -23.84 -17.94
C ASN A 158 -4.09 -24.14 -16.48
N SER A 159 -3.44 -23.21 -15.79
CA SER A 159 -3.06 -23.39 -14.40
C SER A 159 -3.39 -22.17 -13.55
N PRO A 160 -4.11 -22.34 -12.44
CA PRO A 160 -4.36 -21.25 -11.48
C PRO A 160 -3.08 -20.55 -10.98
N VAL A 161 -1.98 -21.32 -10.89
CA VAL A 161 -0.67 -20.78 -10.47
C VAL A 161 -0.13 -19.78 -11.50
N VAL A 162 -0.30 -20.07 -12.79
CA VAL A 162 0.14 -19.17 -13.86
C VAL A 162 -0.68 -17.88 -13.83
N LEU A 163 -1.99 -17.98 -13.61
CA LEU A 163 -2.85 -16.81 -13.46
C LEU A 163 -2.38 -15.89 -12.32
N VAL A 164 -2.03 -16.47 -11.16
CA VAL A 164 -1.47 -15.74 -10.02
C VAL A 164 -0.16 -15.04 -10.39
N ILE A 165 0.78 -15.76 -11.03
CA ILE A 165 2.08 -15.21 -11.44
C ILE A 165 1.91 -14.09 -12.47
N VAL A 166 1.05 -14.27 -13.46
CA VAL A 166 0.74 -13.25 -14.46
C VAL A 166 0.18 -12.00 -13.81
N LEU A 167 -0.74 -12.17 -12.86
CA LEU A 167 -1.35 -11.04 -12.15
C LEU A 167 -0.33 -10.29 -11.30
N ILE A 168 0.60 -10.98 -10.62
CA ILE A 168 1.71 -10.33 -9.89
C ILE A 168 2.52 -9.46 -10.83
N TRP A 169 2.98 -9.99 -11.96
CA TRP A 169 3.86 -9.25 -12.87
C TRP A 169 3.15 -8.12 -13.62
N VAL A 170 1.91 -8.34 -14.06
CA VAL A 170 1.10 -7.28 -14.69
C VAL A 170 0.88 -6.14 -13.70
N SER A 171 0.52 -6.48 -12.46
CA SER A 171 0.32 -5.49 -11.40
C SER A 171 1.62 -4.77 -11.02
N ALA A 172 2.74 -5.48 -10.97
CA ALA A 172 4.04 -4.89 -10.67
C ALA A 172 4.48 -3.89 -11.74
N ILE A 173 4.36 -4.26 -13.02
CA ILE A 173 4.73 -3.38 -14.14
C ILE A 173 3.82 -2.15 -14.19
N ALA A 174 2.51 -2.35 -14.02
CA ALA A 174 1.55 -1.25 -14.03
C ALA A 174 1.77 -0.31 -12.84
N SER A 175 1.98 -0.87 -11.63
CA SER A 175 2.26 -0.10 -10.43
C SER A 175 3.61 0.61 -10.45
N ALA A 176 4.56 0.17 -11.25
CA ALA A 176 5.79 0.91 -11.50
C ALA A 176 5.55 2.25 -12.23
N ILE A 177 4.45 2.38 -12.96
CA ILE A 177 4.11 3.56 -13.78
C ILE A 177 3.03 4.39 -13.11
N VAL A 178 2.04 3.72 -12.51
CA VAL A 178 0.91 4.34 -11.80
C VAL A 178 1.06 4.06 -10.31
N ASP A 179 0.69 5.00 -9.46
CA ASP A 179 0.72 4.79 -8.00
C ASP A 179 -0.05 3.50 -7.64
N ASN A 180 0.50 2.76 -6.69
CA ASN A 180 0.02 1.43 -6.29
C ASN A 180 -1.45 1.42 -5.82
N ILE A 181 -1.89 2.44 -5.07
CA ILE A 181 -3.25 2.49 -4.51
C ILE A 181 -4.30 2.65 -5.61
N PRO A 182 -4.21 3.64 -6.54
CA PRO A 182 -5.15 3.76 -7.64
C PRO A 182 -5.25 2.51 -8.51
N PHE A 183 -4.11 1.93 -8.87
CA PHE A 183 -4.10 0.74 -9.71
C PHE A 183 -4.73 -0.47 -8.99
N CYS A 184 -4.38 -0.69 -7.73
CA CYS A 184 -4.96 -1.75 -6.92
C CYS A 184 -6.49 -1.61 -6.86
N ALA A 185 -6.99 -0.40 -6.57
CA ALA A 185 -8.43 -0.13 -6.50
C ALA A 185 -9.15 -0.39 -7.83
N ALA A 186 -8.53 -0.03 -8.96
CA ALA A 186 -9.09 -0.27 -10.29
C ALA A 186 -9.14 -1.77 -10.66
N MET A 187 -8.22 -2.57 -10.15
CA MET A 187 -8.13 -4.00 -10.44
C MET A 187 -9.04 -4.89 -9.56
N LEU A 188 -9.51 -4.38 -8.43
CA LEU A 188 -10.40 -5.16 -7.56
C LEU A 188 -11.67 -5.67 -8.27
N PRO A 189 -12.43 -4.84 -9.02
CA PRO A 189 -13.59 -5.31 -9.78
C PRO A 189 -13.23 -6.34 -10.86
N VAL A 190 -12.06 -6.22 -11.50
CA VAL A 190 -11.59 -7.20 -12.51
C VAL A 190 -11.38 -8.58 -11.88
N ILE A 191 -10.84 -8.64 -10.66
CA ILE A 191 -10.67 -9.92 -9.94
C ILE A 191 -12.03 -10.51 -9.56
N LEU A 192 -12.98 -9.68 -9.13
CA LEU A 192 -14.34 -10.14 -8.85
C LEU A 192 -14.99 -10.74 -10.09
N GLU A 193 -14.84 -10.10 -11.24
CA GLU A 193 -15.37 -10.59 -12.52
C GLU A 193 -14.73 -11.91 -12.94
N ILE A 194 -13.40 -12.08 -12.76
CA ILE A 194 -12.72 -13.37 -12.96
C ILE A 194 -13.34 -14.46 -12.08
N GLY A 195 -13.71 -14.15 -10.85
CA GLY A 195 -14.42 -15.07 -9.95
C GLY A 195 -15.79 -15.46 -10.48
N GLU A 196 -16.56 -14.51 -11.02
CA GLU A 196 -17.87 -14.79 -11.62
C GLU A 196 -17.75 -15.63 -12.89
N LEU A 197 -16.80 -15.31 -13.76
CA LEU A 197 -16.53 -16.06 -15.01
C LEU A 197 -16.07 -17.50 -14.73
N SER A 198 -15.43 -17.75 -13.60
CA SER A 198 -14.96 -19.09 -13.22
C SER A 198 -16.04 -19.99 -12.63
N LYS A 199 -17.28 -19.51 -12.46
CA LYS A 199 -18.37 -20.31 -11.89
C LYS A 199 -18.90 -21.33 -12.91
N ASP A 200 -18.92 -22.58 -12.49
CA ASP A 200 -19.60 -23.62 -13.25
C ASP A 200 -21.10 -23.30 -13.42
N PRO A 201 -21.63 -23.30 -14.66
CA PRO A 201 -23.00 -22.88 -14.93
C PRO A 201 -24.07 -23.78 -14.28
N ILE A 202 -23.72 -25.01 -13.89
CA ILE A 202 -24.62 -26.00 -13.34
C ILE A 202 -24.59 -25.98 -11.81
N THR A 203 -23.39 -25.96 -11.23
CA THR A 203 -23.17 -26.06 -9.77
C THR A 203 -23.10 -24.70 -9.11
N GLY A 204 -22.79 -23.63 -9.85
CA GLY A 204 -22.54 -22.29 -9.34
C GLY A 204 -21.26 -22.17 -8.50
N ILE A 205 -20.44 -23.24 -8.46
CA ILE A 205 -19.17 -23.25 -7.70
C ILE A 205 -18.09 -22.65 -8.57
N ALA A 206 -17.33 -21.68 -8.02
CA ALA A 206 -16.19 -21.10 -8.71
C ALA A 206 -15.02 -22.10 -8.77
N GLU A 207 -14.46 -22.28 -9.96
CA GLU A 207 -13.27 -23.13 -10.18
C GLU A 207 -11.99 -22.43 -9.76
N VAL A 208 -11.97 -21.08 -9.79
CA VAL A 208 -10.83 -20.26 -9.37
C VAL A 208 -11.13 -19.67 -8.00
N ASP A 209 -10.28 -19.97 -7.03
CA ASP A 209 -10.25 -19.23 -5.76
C ASP A 209 -9.66 -17.83 -6.00
N ILE A 210 -10.49 -16.80 -5.79
CA ILE A 210 -10.09 -15.39 -5.99
C ILE A 210 -9.21 -14.84 -4.87
N ILE A 211 -9.15 -15.52 -3.72
CA ILE A 211 -8.34 -15.04 -2.57
C ILE A 211 -6.86 -14.93 -2.92
N PRO A 212 -6.22 -15.93 -3.56
CA PRO A 212 -4.85 -15.80 -4.04
C PRO A 212 -4.65 -14.69 -5.07
N LEU A 213 -5.68 -14.35 -5.87
CA LEU A 213 -5.59 -13.26 -6.84
C LEU A 213 -5.53 -11.89 -6.14
N TYR A 214 -6.27 -11.71 -5.04
CA TYR A 214 -6.14 -10.49 -4.22
C TYR A 214 -4.74 -10.37 -3.60
N TRP A 215 -4.15 -11.49 -3.16
CA TRP A 215 -2.78 -11.47 -2.64
C TRP A 215 -1.77 -11.16 -3.75
N ALA A 216 -1.97 -11.75 -4.93
CA ALA A 216 -1.15 -11.47 -6.12
C ALA A 216 -1.19 -9.98 -6.50
N LEU A 217 -2.38 -9.39 -6.51
CA LEU A 217 -2.56 -7.96 -6.77
C LEU A 217 -1.84 -7.12 -5.72
N ALA A 218 -2.01 -7.44 -4.43
CA ALA A 218 -1.39 -6.69 -3.33
C ALA A 218 0.14 -6.75 -3.38
N ILE A 219 0.71 -7.94 -3.65
CA ILE A 219 2.16 -8.15 -3.82
C ILE A 219 2.65 -7.39 -5.04
N GLY A 220 2.01 -7.59 -6.19
CA GLY A 220 2.40 -6.95 -7.44
C GLY A 220 2.37 -5.43 -7.33
N CYS A 221 1.28 -4.85 -6.83
CA CYS A 221 1.16 -3.40 -6.63
C CYS A 221 2.18 -2.89 -5.59
N GLY A 222 2.29 -3.56 -4.44
CA GLY A 222 3.15 -3.11 -3.35
C GLY A 222 4.63 -3.14 -3.69
N PHE A 223 5.10 -4.21 -4.32
CA PHE A 223 6.52 -4.34 -4.68
C PHE A 223 6.85 -3.69 -6.03
N GLY A 224 5.88 -3.67 -6.96
CA GLY A 224 6.03 -3.01 -8.26
C GLY A 224 6.32 -1.52 -8.15
N GLY A 225 5.66 -0.84 -7.23
CA GLY A 225 5.86 0.58 -6.96
C GLY A 225 7.31 0.94 -6.59
N ASN A 226 8.12 0.01 -6.11
CA ASN A 226 9.53 0.25 -5.80
C ASN A 226 10.38 0.53 -7.03
N ALA A 227 9.96 0.10 -8.24
CA ALA A 227 10.76 0.19 -9.45
C ALA A 227 11.07 1.62 -9.87
N THR A 228 10.14 2.55 -9.72
CA THR A 228 10.28 3.93 -10.20
C THR A 228 10.10 4.97 -9.09
N PRO A 229 10.63 6.18 -9.28
CA PRO A 229 10.39 7.30 -8.36
C PRO A 229 8.91 7.62 -8.13
N ILE A 230 8.08 7.44 -9.16
CA ILE A 230 6.66 7.83 -9.16
C ILE A 230 5.71 6.65 -8.85
N GLY A 231 6.21 5.43 -8.77
CA GLY A 231 5.42 4.23 -8.52
C GLY A 231 4.84 4.14 -7.09
N SER A 232 5.27 5.04 -6.20
CA SER A 232 4.71 5.13 -4.84
C SER A 232 4.91 6.54 -4.27
N SER A 233 3.92 7.03 -3.54
CA SER A 233 4.00 8.31 -2.82
C SER A 233 5.17 8.35 -1.81
N ALA A 234 5.53 7.21 -1.21
CA ALA A 234 6.69 7.09 -0.32
C ALA A 234 8.02 7.37 -1.05
N ASN A 235 8.15 6.93 -2.30
CA ASN A 235 9.35 7.17 -3.12
C ASN A 235 9.49 8.66 -3.43
N VAL A 236 8.40 9.31 -3.86
CA VAL A 236 8.36 10.76 -4.12
C VAL A 236 8.77 11.54 -2.88
N MET A 237 8.24 11.18 -1.71
CA MET A 237 8.59 11.82 -0.44
C MET A 237 10.06 11.62 -0.09
N THR A 238 10.59 10.40 -0.26
CA THR A 238 12.02 10.10 -0.02
C THR A 238 12.93 10.96 -0.88
N ILE A 239 12.61 11.11 -2.17
CA ILE A 239 13.38 11.96 -3.09
C ILE A 239 13.29 13.41 -2.66
N ALA A 240 12.10 13.91 -2.32
CA ALA A 240 11.90 15.28 -1.87
C ALA A 240 12.68 15.60 -0.58
N ILE A 241 12.72 14.67 0.38
CA ILE A 241 13.52 14.83 1.62
C ILE A 241 15.01 14.85 1.30
N SER A 242 15.48 13.92 0.45
CA SER A 242 16.89 13.87 0.02
C SER A 242 17.33 15.14 -0.70
N GLU A 243 16.46 15.69 -1.56
CA GLU A 243 16.74 16.92 -2.29
C GLU A 243 16.83 18.14 -1.36
N ARG A 244 15.96 18.22 -0.33
CA ARG A 244 16.06 19.23 0.74
C ARG A 244 17.34 19.10 1.56
N GLY A 245 17.86 17.89 1.76
CA GLY A 245 19.15 17.61 2.39
C GLY A 245 20.36 17.87 1.47
N GLY A 246 20.14 18.43 0.28
CA GLY A 246 21.22 18.76 -0.67
C GLY A 246 21.68 17.59 -1.55
N HIS A 247 21.05 16.44 -1.44
CA HIS A 247 21.38 15.23 -2.22
C HIS A 247 20.28 14.91 -3.23
N LYS A 248 20.51 15.24 -4.49
CA LYS A 248 19.55 14.95 -5.56
C LYS A 248 19.70 13.51 -6.04
N ILE A 249 18.64 12.71 -5.86
CA ILE A 249 18.56 11.37 -6.42
C ILE A 249 17.98 11.47 -7.83
N SER A 250 18.76 11.08 -8.83
CA SER A 250 18.27 11.06 -10.22
C SER A 250 17.37 9.84 -10.46
N THR A 251 16.46 9.96 -11.43
CA THR A 251 15.61 8.83 -11.88
C THR A 251 16.46 7.63 -12.30
N LYS A 252 17.61 7.86 -12.92
CA LYS A 252 18.51 6.78 -13.35
C LYS A 252 19.13 6.03 -12.18
N GLU A 253 19.53 6.74 -11.13
CA GLU A 253 20.05 6.13 -9.89
C GLU A 253 18.96 5.34 -9.20
N TRP A 254 17.74 5.88 -9.11
CA TRP A 254 16.61 5.17 -8.55
C TRP A 254 16.32 3.87 -9.31
N LEU A 255 16.18 3.94 -10.65
CA LEU A 255 15.92 2.76 -11.48
C LEU A 255 17.01 1.70 -11.36
N GLY A 256 18.27 2.11 -11.19
CA GLY A 256 19.40 1.21 -10.98
C GLY A 256 19.29 0.34 -9.73
N VAL A 257 18.50 0.75 -8.75
CA VAL A 257 18.25 0.03 -7.50
C VAL A 257 16.82 -0.50 -7.44
N GLY A 258 15.85 0.33 -7.78
CA GLY A 258 14.43 0.03 -7.64
C GLY A 258 13.97 -1.10 -8.55
N VAL A 259 14.40 -1.11 -9.82
CA VAL A 259 14.03 -2.19 -10.76
C VAL A 259 14.59 -3.55 -10.32
N PRO A 260 15.88 -3.69 -9.93
CA PRO A 260 16.36 -4.94 -9.35
C PRO A 260 15.61 -5.36 -8.08
N VAL A 261 15.28 -4.41 -7.21
CA VAL A 261 14.48 -4.69 -5.99
C VAL A 261 13.09 -5.23 -6.38
N MET A 262 12.39 -4.58 -7.31
CA MET A 262 11.11 -5.08 -7.81
C MET A 262 11.23 -6.52 -8.34
N ILE A 263 12.24 -6.80 -9.17
CA ILE A 263 12.43 -8.14 -9.77
C ILE A 263 12.74 -9.20 -8.70
N ILE A 264 13.44 -8.84 -7.64
CA ILE A 264 13.80 -9.77 -6.56
C ILE A 264 12.59 -10.06 -5.65
N THR A 265 11.69 -9.10 -5.50
CA THR A 265 10.57 -9.17 -4.55
C THR A 265 9.26 -9.67 -5.17
N CYS A 266 9.07 -9.55 -6.47
CA CYS A 266 7.94 -10.13 -7.22
C CYS A 266 8.27 -11.51 -7.76
#